data_0328d2d776a9b7b2de3c35505f0dd383
#
_entry.id   0328d2d776a9b7b2de3c35505f0dd383
#
_cell.length_a   1.000
_cell.length_b   1.000
_cell.length_c   1.000
_cell.angle_alpha   90.00
_cell.angle_beta   90.00
_cell.angle_gamma   90.00
#
_symmetry.space_group_name_H-M   'P 1'
#
loop_
_entity.id
_entity.type
_entity.pdbx_description
1 polymer ?
#
loop_
_entity_poly.entity_id
_entity_poly.type
_entity_poly.pdbx_seq_one_letter_code
_entity_poly.pdbx_strand_id
1 'polypeptide(L)'
;VLTYTKESHSFGCQSCNEGLGYNEKPVIIKSQVPKALVGKGPASASTVAWTMYQKYANRLPLYRQEKDWKQYGAQISRTTLANWIIYCSRNYFQPMYDYFHRELLKRSFAMADETRVQVLKEEDRRAQTQSFMWLFRSGEDGLPAIILYGYSPTRSGSHAKEFLEGYHGYLETDGYQGYNSLPDIKR
;
A
#
# COMPACT_ATOMS: atom_id res chain seq x y z
N VAL A 1 -4.20 -3.70 25.59
CA VAL A 1 -3.29 -3.02 24.66
C VAL A 1 -1.87 -3.27 25.14
N LEU A 2 -1.03 -3.88 24.28
CA LEU A 2 0.39 -4.02 24.56
C LEU A 2 1.08 -2.71 24.17
N THR A 3 1.69 -2.06 25.13
CA THR A 3 2.49 -0.86 24.91
C THR A 3 3.96 -1.26 24.86
N TYR A 4 4.62 -0.91 23.76
CA TYR A 4 6.07 -1.09 23.62
C TYR A 4 6.75 0.25 23.90
N THR A 5 7.61 0.27 24.91
CA THR A 5 8.45 1.42 25.19
C THR A 5 9.78 1.25 24.48
N LYS A 6 10.18 2.25 23.71
CA LYS A 6 11.45 2.30 23.03
C LYS A 6 12.34 3.33 23.73
N GLU A 7 13.36 2.84 24.39
CA GLU A 7 14.32 3.68 25.08
C GLU A 7 15.60 3.83 24.26
N SER A 8 16.06 5.05 24.06
CA SER A 8 17.34 5.35 23.43
C SER A 8 18.26 6.00 24.45
N HIS A 9 19.31 5.31 24.79
CA HIS A 9 20.31 5.84 25.71
C HIS A 9 21.35 6.67 24.96
N SER A 10 21.70 7.83 25.53
CA SER A 10 22.76 8.70 25.04
C SER A 10 23.84 8.76 26.10
N PHE A 11 25.06 8.52 25.72
CA PHE A 11 26.22 8.54 26.62
C PHE A 11 27.16 9.69 26.24
N GLY A 12 27.50 10.53 27.19
CA GLY A 12 28.55 11.53 27.07
C GLY A 12 29.75 11.10 27.88
N CYS A 13 30.95 11.17 27.30
CA CYS A 13 32.19 10.95 28.03
C CYS A 13 32.62 12.24 28.68
N GLN A 14 32.72 12.28 30.02
CA GLN A 14 33.11 13.47 30.75
C GLN A 14 34.55 13.88 30.38
N SER A 15 35.50 12.95 30.37
CA SER A 15 36.89 13.21 29.99
C SER A 15 37.08 13.65 28.55
N CYS A 16 36.24 13.18 27.61
CA CYS A 16 36.28 13.62 26.22
C CYS A 16 35.69 15.02 26.02
N ASN A 17 34.88 15.48 26.99
CA ASN A 17 34.18 16.76 26.92
C ASN A 17 34.80 17.82 27.86
N GLU A 18 35.69 17.41 28.74
CA GLU A 18 36.50 18.33 29.60
C GLU A 18 37.48 19.12 28.75
N GLY A 19 37.35 20.44 28.76
CA GLY A 19 38.27 21.33 28.00
C GLY A 19 37.76 21.75 26.62
N LEU A 20 36.53 21.38 26.24
CA LEU A 20 35.92 21.88 25.00
C LEU A 20 35.73 23.39 25.02
N GLY A 21 36.18 24.06 23.97
CA GLY A 21 35.96 25.49 23.77
C GLY A 21 34.49 25.83 23.53
N TYR A 22 34.14 27.11 23.67
CA TYR A 22 32.74 27.60 23.55
C TYR A 22 32.03 27.20 22.24
N ASN A 23 32.76 26.89 21.17
CA ASN A 23 32.24 26.51 19.85
C ASN A 23 32.39 25.01 19.54
N GLU A 24 32.91 24.20 20.44
CA GLU A 24 33.10 22.77 20.20
C GLU A 24 31.90 21.98 20.68
N LYS A 25 31.47 21.03 19.86
CA LYS A 25 30.30 20.20 20.20
C LYS A 25 30.72 19.01 21.07
N PRO A 26 29.98 18.72 22.16
CA PRO A 26 30.27 17.56 23.01
C PRO A 26 30.11 16.26 22.23
N VAL A 27 30.99 15.31 22.48
CA VAL A 27 30.93 13.96 21.92
C VAL A 27 29.85 13.19 22.64
N ILE A 28 28.73 12.95 21.95
CA ILE A 28 27.61 12.18 22.44
C ILE A 28 27.45 10.93 21.56
N ILE A 29 27.56 9.77 22.18
CA ILE A 29 27.31 8.48 21.54
C ILE A 29 25.88 8.05 21.84
N LYS A 30 25.09 7.79 20.81
CA LYS A 30 23.72 7.30 20.94
C LYS A 30 23.65 5.85 20.50
N SER A 31 22.89 5.04 21.23
CA SER A 31 22.58 3.69 20.78
C SER A 31 21.84 3.72 19.44
N GLN A 32 22.17 2.78 18.55
CA GLN A 32 21.43 2.61 17.32
C GLN A 32 20.02 2.08 17.62
N VAL A 33 19.03 2.80 17.14
CA VAL A 33 17.63 2.43 17.30
C VAL A 33 17.08 2.03 15.95
N PRO A 34 16.42 0.86 15.81
CA PRO A 34 15.78 0.48 14.55
C PRO A 34 14.87 1.58 14.03
N LYS A 35 14.94 1.84 12.73
CA LYS A 35 14.08 2.85 12.10
C LYS A 35 12.60 2.48 12.30
N ALA A 36 11.78 3.46 12.64
CA ALA A 36 10.33 3.26 12.68
C ALA A 36 9.82 2.95 11.26
N LEU A 37 8.79 2.10 11.17
CA LEU A 37 8.16 1.75 9.89
C LEU A 37 7.62 3.02 9.19
N VAL A 38 6.98 3.90 9.95
CA VAL A 38 6.40 5.15 9.47
C VAL A 38 7.10 6.30 10.17
N GLY A 39 8.15 6.79 9.56
CA GLY A 39 8.86 8.01 9.96
C GLY A 39 8.98 8.25 11.47
N LYS A 40 8.62 9.44 11.94
CA LYS A 40 8.65 9.83 13.36
C LYS A 40 7.38 9.43 14.14
N GLY A 41 6.52 8.58 13.59
CA GLY A 41 5.26 8.20 14.21
C GLY A 41 5.41 7.11 15.27
N PRO A 42 4.45 7.01 16.20
CA PRO A 42 4.43 5.99 17.25
C PRO A 42 3.99 4.60 16.74
N ALA A 43 3.66 4.46 15.45
CA ALA A 43 3.11 3.23 14.91
C ALA A 43 4.16 2.14 14.79
N SER A 44 3.92 1.01 15.44
CA SER A 44 4.65 -0.22 15.16
C SER A 44 4.18 -0.86 13.84
N ALA A 45 5.00 -1.71 13.25
CA ALA A 45 4.60 -2.46 12.05
C ALA A 45 3.32 -3.29 12.29
N SER A 46 3.19 -3.90 13.46
CA SER A 46 2.01 -4.68 13.83
C SER A 46 0.74 -3.84 13.95
N THR A 47 0.83 -2.62 14.48
CA THR A 47 -0.32 -1.69 14.56
C THR A 47 -0.80 -1.28 13.19
N VAL A 48 0.13 -1.00 12.26
CA VAL A 48 -0.23 -0.64 10.89
C VAL A 48 -0.82 -1.83 10.15
N ALA A 49 -0.22 -3.02 10.28
CA ALA A 49 -0.73 -4.25 9.68
C ALA A 49 -2.15 -4.58 10.21
N TRP A 50 -2.38 -4.44 11.52
CA TRP A 50 -3.70 -4.61 12.12
C TRP A 50 -4.71 -3.60 11.55
N THR A 51 -4.35 -2.33 11.43
CA THR A 51 -5.20 -1.29 10.84
C THR A 51 -5.62 -1.63 9.41
N MET A 52 -4.68 -2.13 8.59
CA MET A 52 -4.93 -2.56 7.22
C MET A 52 -5.84 -3.80 7.20
N TYR A 53 -5.55 -4.80 8.02
CA TYR A 53 -6.35 -6.01 8.12
C TYR A 53 -7.81 -5.70 8.50
N GLN A 54 -8.00 -4.85 9.52
CA GLN A 54 -9.33 -4.41 9.91
C GLN A 54 -10.07 -3.70 8.77
N LYS A 55 -9.37 -2.83 8.03
CA LYS A 55 -9.99 -2.07 6.94
C LYS A 55 -10.35 -2.95 5.75
N TYR A 56 -9.44 -3.81 5.30
CA TYR A 56 -9.58 -4.50 4.01
C TYR A 56 -10.14 -5.92 4.14
N ALA A 57 -9.76 -6.66 5.18
CA ALA A 57 -10.30 -8.00 5.42
C ALA A 57 -11.63 -7.95 6.19
N ASN A 58 -11.68 -7.20 7.30
CA ASN A 58 -12.86 -7.12 8.15
C ASN A 58 -13.83 -5.99 7.76
N ARG A 59 -13.53 -5.24 6.71
CA ARG A 59 -14.37 -4.14 6.19
C ARG A 59 -14.70 -3.06 7.22
N LEU A 60 -13.84 -2.88 8.24
CA LEU A 60 -14.02 -1.89 9.30
C LEU A 60 -13.47 -0.53 8.87
N PRO A 61 -14.31 0.47 8.61
CA PRO A 61 -13.86 1.79 8.17
C PRO A 61 -12.97 2.48 9.20
N LEU A 62 -12.03 3.32 8.75
CA LEU A 62 -11.07 4.00 9.63
C LEU A 62 -11.74 4.86 10.70
N TYR A 63 -12.93 5.44 10.43
CA TYR A 63 -13.64 6.24 11.43
C TYR A 63 -14.16 5.40 12.61
N ARG A 64 -14.47 4.11 12.39
CA ARG A 64 -14.82 3.18 13.46
C ARG A 64 -13.58 2.76 14.23
N GLN A 65 -12.49 2.46 13.54
CA GLN A 65 -11.22 2.17 14.20
C GLN A 65 -10.74 3.33 15.07
N GLU A 66 -10.91 4.59 14.63
CA GLU A 66 -10.62 5.78 15.44
C GLU A 66 -11.42 5.80 16.75
N LYS A 67 -12.72 5.43 16.70
CA LYS A 67 -13.57 5.33 17.89
C LYS A 67 -13.12 4.21 18.82
N ASP A 68 -12.76 3.05 18.26
CA ASP A 68 -12.26 1.92 19.04
C ASP A 68 -10.94 2.26 19.75
N TRP A 69 -10.00 2.88 19.04
CA TRP A 69 -8.75 3.36 19.62
C TRP A 69 -8.98 4.32 20.78
N LYS A 70 -9.94 5.24 20.61
CA LYS A 70 -10.31 6.18 21.68
C LYS A 70 -10.86 5.47 22.94
N GLN A 71 -11.65 4.40 22.77
CA GLN A 71 -12.15 3.59 23.89
C GLN A 71 -11.01 2.89 24.64
N TYR A 72 -9.94 2.51 23.94
CA TYR A 72 -8.73 1.92 24.53
C TYR A 72 -7.74 2.97 25.08
N GLY A 73 -8.12 4.24 25.11
CA GLY A 73 -7.30 5.33 25.63
C GLY A 73 -6.27 5.90 24.64
N ALA A 74 -6.24 5.42 23.39
CA ALA A 74 -5.33 5.90 22.38
C ALA A 74 -6.01 6.89 21.41
N GLN A 75 -5.51 8.13 21.34
CA GLN A 75 -6.05 9.16 20.47
C GLN A 75 -5.34 9.14 19.11
N ILE A 76 -5.80 8.26 18.22
CA ILE A 76 -5.27 8.09 16.87
C ILE A 76 -6.36 8.49 15.88
N SER A 77 -6.17 9.58 15.16
CA SER A 77 -7.18 10.07 14.21
C SER A 77 -7.24 9.16 12.95
N ARG A 78 -8.43 9.10 12.34
CA ARG A 78 -8.62 8.41 11.05
C ARG A 78 -7.68 8.93 9.96
N THR A 79 -7.30 10.21 10.01
CA THR A 79 -6.31 10.79 9.09
C THR A 79 -4.94 10.19 9.32
N THR A 80 -4.53 10.01 10.57
CA THR A 80 -3.27 9.36 10.92
C THR A 80 -3.26 7.90 10.44
N LEU A 81 -4.34 7.16 10.69
CA LEU A 81 -4.49 5.78 10.20
C LEU A 81 -4.40 5.70 8.67
N ALA A 82 -5.07 6.62 7.95
CA ALA A 82 -5.01 6.70 6.50
C ALA A 82 -3.58 7.00 6.00
N ASN A 83 -2.89 7.95 6.64
CA ASN A 83 -1.52 8.31 6.27
C ASN A 83 -0.54 7.14 6.46
N TRP A 84 -0.71 6.31 7.49
CA TRP A 84 0.09 5.09 7.67
C TRP A 84 -0.10 4.12 6.51
N ILE A 85 -1.36 3.89 6.11
CA ILE A 85 -1.68 3.00 4.98
C ILE A 85 -1.08 3.54 3.68
N ILE A 86 -1.27 4.84 3.40
CA ILE A 86 -0.75 5.48 2.19
C ILE A 86 0.79 5.42 2.16
N TYR A 87 1.44 5.70 3.29
CA TYR A 87 2.89 5.61 3.38
C TYR A 87 3.40 4.21 3.09
N CYS A 88 2.79 3.18 3.71
CA CYS A 88 3.20 1.80 3.49
C CYS A 88 2.90 1.32 2.06
N SER A 89 1.78 1.75 1.48
CA SER A 89 1.46 1.47 0.09
C SER A 89 2.57 1.94 -0.85
N ARG A 90 2.98 3.20 -0.71
CA ARG A 90 3.99 3.81 -1.59
C ARG A 90 5.41 3.28 -1.38
N ASN A 91 5.79 3.00 -0.13
CA ASN A 91 7.19 2.70 0.20
C ASN A 91 7.50 1.20 0.30
N TYR A 92 6.49 0.36 0.57
CA TYR A 92 6.71 -1.07 0.79
C TYR A 92 5.88 -1.96 -0.14
N PHE A 93 4.64 -1.58 -0.46
CA PHE A 93 3.77 -2.46 -1.25
C PHE A 93 3.87 -2.20 -2.75
N GLN A 94 4.23 -1.00 -3.19
CA GLN A 94 4.41 -0.75 -4.62
C GLN A 94 5.47 -1.68 -5.25
N PRO A 95 6.67 -1.86 -4.67
CA PRO A 95 7.63 -2.82 -5.23
C PRO A 95 7.12 -4.27 -5.27
N MET A 96 6.29 -4.67 -4.29
CA MET A 96 5.65 -6.00 -4.28
C MET A 96 4.60 -6.11 -5.39
N TYR A 97 3.79 -5.07 -5.57
CA TYR A 97 2.80 -5.00 -6.64
C TYR A 97 3.47 -5.12 -8.01
N ASP A 98 4.54 -4.37 -8.24
CA ASP A 98 5.32 -4.40 -9.48
C ASP A 98 5.96 -5.78 -9.71
N TYR A 99 6.41 -6.44 -8.66
CA TYR A 99 6.90 -7.82 -8.73
C TYR A 99 5.80 -8.79 -9.14
N PHE A 100 4.65 -8.76 -8.46
CA PHE A 100 3.52 -9.63 -8.80
C PHE A 100 2.96 -9.35 -10.20
N HIS A 101 2.97 -8.10 -10.64
CA HIS A 101 2.59 -7.75 -12.01
C HIS A 101 3.52 -8.42 -13.03
N ARG A 102 4.83 -8.33 -12.86
CA ARG A 102 5.79 -9.03 -13.73
C ARG A 102 5.61 -10.55 -13.72
N GLU A 103 5.29 -11.13 -12.56
CA GLU A 103 5.02 -12.57 -12.47
C GLU A 103 3.69 -12.95 -13.14
N LEU A 104 2.67 -12.10 -13.06
CA LEU A 104 1.40 -12.31 -13.76
C LEU A 104 1.60 -12.32 -15.28
N LEU A 105 2.40 -11.42 -15.82
CA LEU A 105 2.67 -11.34 -17.26
C LEU A 105 3.41 -12.58 -17.82
N LYS A 106 4.05 -13.37 -16.98
CA LYS A 106 4.71 -14.63 -17.37
C LYS A 106 3.76 -15.83 -17.42
N ARG A 107 2.52 -15.68 -16.90
CA ARG A 107 1.57 -16.80 -16.84
C ARG A 107 1.01 -17.13 -18.20
N SER A 108 0.74 -18.42 -18.42
CA SER A 108 0.14 -18.89 -19.69
C SER A 108 -1.34 -18.54 -19.80
N PHE A 109 -2.02 -18.35 -18.67
CA PHE A 109 -3.45 -18.05 -18.62
C PHE A 109 -3.75 -16.97 -17.58
N ALA A 110 -4.50 -15.97 -17.97
CA ALA A 110 -4.98 -14.91 -17.10
C ALA A 110 -6.47 -14.61 -17.33
N MET A 111 -7.08 -13.99 -16.37
CA MET A 111 -8.47 -13.53 -16.38
C MET A 111 -8.51 -12.05 -16.09
N ALA A 112 -9.36 -11.31 -16.81
CA ALA A 112 -9.55 -9.89 -16.58
C ALA A 112 -11.05 -9.55 -16.53
N ASP A 113 -11.40 -8.68 -15.61
CA ASP A 113 -12.76 -8.16 -15.44
C ASP A 113 -12.69 -6.73 -14.88
N GLU A 114 -13.74 -5.94 -15.03
CA GLU A 114 -13.82 -4.61 -14.46
C GLU A 114 -15.17 -4.37 -13.79
N THR A 115 -15.14 -3.71 -12.65
CA THR A 115 -16.35 -3.34 -11.91
C THR A 115 -16.42 -1.83 -11.68
N ARG A 116 -17.64 -1.31 -11.62
CA ARG A 116 -17.88 0.11 -11.37
C ARG A 116 -17.59 0.45 -9.91
N VAL A 117 -16.90 1.55 -9.69
CA VAL A 117 -16.66 2.10 -8.36
C VAL A 117 -17.01 3.59 -8.34
N GLN A 118 -17.49 4.07 -7.22
CA GLN A 118 -17.76 5.48 -7.03
C GLN A 118 -16.67 6.12 -6.20
N VAL A 119 -16.05 7.17 -6.74
CA VAL A 119 -15.05 7.98 -6.05
C VAL A 119 -15.64 9.37 -5.80
N LEU A 120 -15.95 9.67 -4.54
CA LEU A 120 -16.65 10.91 -4.17
C LEU A 120 -15.81 12.18 -4.36
N LYS A 121 -14.50 12.07 -4.26
CA LYS A 121 -13.56 13.19 -4.41
C LYS A 121 -12.48 12.79 -5.41
N GLU A 122 -12.81 12.94 -6.67
CA GLU A 122 -11.91 12.76 -7.79
C GLU A 122 -11.69 14.14 -8.45
N GLU A 123 -10.44 14.45 -8.75
CA GLU A 123 -10.07 15.74 -9.34
C GLU A 123 -10.78 15.91 -10.70
N ASP A 124 -11.35 17.09 -10.93
CA ASP A 124 -12.09 17.48 -12.15
C ASP A 124 -13.28 16.59 -12.52
N ARG A 125 -13.82 15.79 -11.59
CA ARG A 125 -14.98 14.93 -11.83
C ARG A 125 -16.08 15.10 -10.79
N ARG A 126 -17.33 14.97 -11.25
CA ARG A 126 -18.49 15.00 -10.35
C ARG A 126 -18.56 13.74 -9.52
N ALA A 127 -19.01 13.84 -8.28
CA ALA A 127 -19.12 12.71 -7.33
C ALA A 127 -20.03 11.56 -7.86
N GLN A 128 -20.93 11.82 -8.79
CA GLN A 128 -21.80 10.82 -9.40
C GLN A 128 -21.15 10.08 -10.57
N THR A 129 -20.00 10.56 -11.05
CA THR A 129 -19.30 9.93 -12.17
C THR A 129 -18.74 8.59 -11.72
N GLN A 130 -18.99 7.54 -12.52
CA GLN A 130 -18.50 6.21 -12.25
C GLN A 130 -17.06 6.07 -12.75
N SER A 131 -16.22 5.54 -11.89
CA SER A 131 -14.88 5.07 -12.19
C SER A 131 -14.86 3.54 -12.17
N PHE A 132 -13.74 2.92 -12.48
CA PHE A 132 -13.66 1.47 -12.64
C PHE A 132 -12.48 0.90 -11.85
N MET A 133 -12.73 -0.24 -11.23
CA MET A 133 -11.71 -1.09 -10.67
C MET A 133 -11.53 -2.29 -11.59
N TRP A 134 -10.35 -2.40 -12.16
CA TRP A 134 -9.95 -3.50 -13.00
C TRP A 134 -9.34 -4.60 -12.15
N LEU A 135 -9.70 -5.83 -12.42
CA LEU A 135 -9.19 -7.03 -11.78
C LEU A 135 -8.41 -7.83 -12.80
N PHE A 136 -7.20 -8.21 -12.46
CA PHE A 136 -6.39 -9.13 -13.24
C PHE A 136 -5.97 -10.29 -12.34
N ARG A 137 -6.21 -11.51 -12.80
CA ARG A 137 -5.94 -12.72 -12.03
C ARG A 137 -5.21 -13.74 -12.91
N SER A 138 -4.24 -14.47 -12.31
CA SER A 138 -3.69 -15.65 -12.95
C SER A 138 -4.70 -16.80 -12.95
N GLY A 139 -4.65 -17.64 -13.97
CA GLY A 139 -5.42 -18.88 -14.01
C GLY A 139 -4.89 -19.95 -13.06
N GLU A 140 -5.51 -21.14 -13.12
CA GLU A 140 -5.10 -22.31 -12.34
C GLU A 140 -4.00 -23.07 -13.10
N ASP A 141 -2.76 -22.75 -12.80
CA ASP A 141 -1.55 -23.32 -13.42
C ASP A 141 -0.67 -24.11 -12.42
N GLY A 142 -1.23 -24.43 -11.24
CA GLY A 142 -0.51 -25.13 -10.16
C GLY A 142 0.41 -24.22 -9.34
N LEU A 143 0.52 -22.94 -9.67
CA LEU A 143 1.27 -21.94 -8.91
C LEU A 143 0.34 -21.10 -8.03
N PRO A 144 0.85 -20.45 -6.99
CA PRO A 144 0.04 -19.53 -6.18
C PRO A 144 -0.65 -18.48 -7.04
N ALA A 145 -1.95 -18.26 -6.78
CA ALA A 145 -2.74 -17.28 -7.51
C ALA A 145 -2.21 -15.87 -7.30
N ILE A 146 -2.11 -15.10 -8.38
CA ILE A 146 -1.81 -13.67 -8.35
C ILE A 146 -3.11 -12.94 -8.67
N ILE A 147 -3.51 -12.01 -7.83
CA ILE A 147 -4.69 -11.17 -8.00
C ILE A 147 -4.27 -9.72 -7.84
N LEU A 148 -4.44 -8.91 -8.88
CA LEU A 148 -4.07 -7.51 -8.89
C LEU A 148 -5.28 -6.65 -9.26
N TYR A 149 -5.34 -5.49 -8.63
CA TYR A 149 -6.37 -4.49 -8.89
C TYR A 149 -5.74 -3.24 -9.49
N GLY A 150 -6.35 -2.70 -10.53
CA GLY A 150 -5.98 -1.43 -11.14
C GLY A 150 -7.16 -0.45 -11.11
N TYR A 151 -6.94 0.77 -10.67
CA TYR A 151 -7.95 1.81 -10.72
C TYR A 151 -7.85 2.58 -12.04
N SER A 152 -9.00 2.85 -12.67
CA SER A 152 -9.08 3.76 -13.80
C SER A 152 -10.31 4.66 -13.70
N PRO A 153 -10.18 5.96 -14.01
CA PRO A 153 -11.32 6.85 -14.04
C PRO A 153 -12.31 6.53 -15.17
N THR A 154 -11.91 5.75 -16.17
CA THR A 154 -12.75 5.39 -17.32
C THR A 154 -12.77 3.88 -17.55
N ARG A 155 -13.76 3.39 -18.28
CA ARG A 155 -13.83 2.01 -18.78
C ARG A 155 -13.02 1.82 -20.08
N SER A 156 -12.05 2.67 -20.35
CA SER A 156 -11.25 2.57 -21.59
C SER A 156 -10.41 1.31 -21.61
N GLY A 157 -10.43 0.57 -22.71
CA GLY A 157 -9.55 -0.57 -22.94
C GLY A 157 -8.05 -0.21 -22.95
N SER A 158 -7.71 1.08 -23.00
CA SER A 158 -6.32 1.55 -22.87
C SER A 158 -5.69 1.14 -21.54
N HIS A 159 -6.48 1.09 -20.46
CA HIS A 159 -5.99 0.65 -19.15
C HIS A 159 -5.59 -0.84 -19.17
N ALA A 160 -6.45 -1.69 -19.75
CA ALA A 160 -6.13 -3.10 -19.90
C ALA A 160 -4.92 -3.31 -20.83
N LYS A 161 -4.81 -2.51 -21.90
CA LYS A 161 -3.68 -2.55 -22.83
C LYS A 161 -2.36 -2.19 -22.13
N GLU A 162 -2.35 -1.13 -21.35
CA GLU A 162 -1.17 -0.72 -20.58
C GLU A 162 -0.79 -1.77 -19.52
N PHE A 163 -1.78 -2.30 -18.80
CA PHE A 163 -1.54 -3.31 -17.77
C PHE A 163 -1.01 -4.63 -18.34
N LEU A 164 -1.53 -5.07 -19.48
CA LEU A 164 -1.17 -6.33 -20.12
C LEU A 164 -0.07 -6.17 -21.19
N GLU A 165 0.64 -5.06 -21.20
CA GLU A 165 1.77 -4.87 -22.10
C GLU A 165 2.84 -5.96 -21.89
N GLY A 166 3.20 -6.67 -22.96
CA GLY A 166 4.12 -7.80 -22.92
C GLY A 166 3.51 -9.13 -22.45
N TYR A 167 2.20 -9.21 -22.26
CA TYR A 167 1.52 -10.48 -22.01
C TYR A 167 1.25 -11.22 -23.32
N HIS A 168 1.60 -12.52 -23.38
CA HIS A 168 1.45 -13.36 -24.58
C HIS A 168 0.64 -14.64 -24.35
N GLY A 169 0.01 -14.77 -23.18
CA GLY A 169 -0.80 -15.94 -22.82
C GLY A 169 -2.24 -15.87 -23.32
N TYR A 170 -3.06 -16.77 -22.80
CA TYR A 170 -4.51 -16.77 -23.01
C TYR A 170 -5.17 -15.83 -21.98
N LEU A 171 -6.09 -14.99 -22.45
CA LEU A 171 -6.85 -14.07 -21.61
C LEU A 171 -8.34 -14.39 -21.66
N GLU A 172 -8.94 -14.76 -20.55
CA GLU A 172 -10.39 -14.87 -20.39
C GLU A 172 -10.99 -13.53 -19.94
N THR A 173 -12.06 -13.11 -20.63
CA THR A 173 -12.81 -11.87 -20.35
C THR A 173 -14.29 -12.08 -20.56
N ASP A 174 -15.12 -11.18 -20.06
CA ASP A 174 -16.60 -11.17 -20.24
C ASP A 174 -17.07 -10.77 -21.65
N GLY A 175 -16.15 -10.62 -22.61
CA GLY A 175 -16.49 -10.19 -23.98
C GLY A 175 -16.65 -8.67 -24.14
N TYR A 176 -16.27 -7.86 -23.16
CA TYR A 176 -16.26 -6.40 -23.31
C TYR A 176 -15.33 -5.98 -24.46
N GLN A 177 -15.84 -5.11 -25.34
CA GLN A 177 -15.12 -4.66 -26.55
C GLN A 177 -13.78 -3.94 -26.27
N GLY A 178 -13.61 -3.39 -25.06
CA GLY A 178 -12.36 -2.74 -24.65
C GLY A 178 -11.14 -3.65 -24.71
N TYR A 179 -11.34 -4.96 -24.57
CA TYR A 179 -10.27 -5.95 -24.71
C TYR A 179 -9.91 -6.27 -26.17
N ASN A 180 -10.75 -5.86 -27.16
CA ASN A 180 -10.52 -6.19 -28.58
C ASN A 180 -9.27 -5.53 -29.18
N SER A 181 -8.77 -4.47 -28.55
CA SER A 181 -7.57 -3.73 -28.98
C SER A 181 -6.26 -4.29 -28.43
N LEU A 182 -6.29 -5.43 -27.71
CA LEU A 182 -5.09 -6.03 -27.15
C LEU A 182 -4.34 -6.80 -28.25
N PRO A 183 -3.12 -6.38 -28.62
CA PRO A 183 -2.30 -7.12 -29.59
C PRO A 183 -1.75 -8.40 -28.94
N ASP A 184 -1.53 -9.43 -29.75
CA ASP A 184 -0.80 -10.67 -29.41
C ASP A 184 -1.37 -11.52 -28.25
N ILE A 185 -2.59 -11.23 -27.79
CA ILE A 185 -3.25 -12.01 -26.74
C ILE A 185 -4.25 -12.98 -27.38
N LYS A 186 -4.12 -14.27 -27.07
CA LYS A 186 -5.09 -15.31 -27.42
C LYS A 186 -6.31 -15.25 -26.51
N ARG A 187 -7.50 -15.38 -27.07
CA ARG A 187 -8.77 -15.37 -26.33
C ARG A 187 -9.54 -16.64 -26.59
#